data_069e7d93cd6e2d8c3636458d984060f4
#
_entry.id   069e7d93cd6e2d8c3636458d984060f4
#
_cell.length_a   1.000
_cell.length_b   1.000
_cell.length_c   1.000
_cell.angle_alpha   90.00
_cell.angle_beta   90.00
_cell.angle_gamma   90.00
#
_symmetry.space_group_name_H-M   'P 1'
#
loop_
_entity.id
_entity.type
_entity.pdbx_description
1 polymer ?
#
loop_
_entity_poly.entity_id
_entity_poly.type
_entity_poly.pdbx_seq_one_letter_code
_entity_poly.pdbx_strand_id
1 'polypeptide(L)'
;MEPSDGLLIVTNGILHAQRLVNKGFRAYILGGMLKTGTEAIVGAGAVQSLSHYNFTKAFIGINGITVGQGYTTPDVEEAQVKSMALRQAYIKYVLADSSKFGRVSAVTVAPIDQACIVTDHLPDKSYRKHAVIKEVEGL
;
A
#
# COMPACT_ATOMS: atom_id res chain seq x y z
N MET A 1 17.08 -3.32 1.25
CA MET A 1 16.89 -3.41 -0.22
C MET A 1 18.02 -2.64 -0.90
N GLU A 2 18.67 -3.25 -1.88
CA GLU A 2 19.81 -2.67 -2.59
C GLU A 2 19.40 -2.30 -4.00
N PRO A 3 19.95 -1.19 -4.58
CA PRO A 3 19.73 -0.86 -5.97
C PRO A 3 20.25 -1.96 -6.89
N SER A 4 19.51 -2.25 -7.96
CA SER A 4 19.94 -3.17 -9.00
C SER A 4 19.48 -2.66 -10.36
N ASP A 5 20.15 -3.09 -11.43
CA ASP A 5 19.87 -2.59 -12.78
C ASP A 5 18.47 -2.91 -13.29
N GLY A 6 17.87 -3.98 -12.82
CA GLY A 6 16.54 -4.37 -13.25
C GLY A 6 15.42 -3.87 -12.36
N LEU A 7 15.73 -3.24 -11.23
CA LEU A 7 14.71 -2.82 -10.26
C LEU A 7 14.16 -1.44 -10.60
N LEU A 8 12.86 -1.37 -10.83
CA LEU A 8 12.13 -0.13 -11.07
C LEU A 8 11.13 0.05 -9.95
N ILE A 9 11.15 1.21 -9.30
CA ILE A 9 10.25 1.53 -8.20
C ILE A 9 9.31 2.65 -8.62
N VAL A 10 8.02 2.47 -8.36
CA VAL A 10 6.99 3.49 -8.57
C VAL A 10 6.38 3.82 -7.22
N THR A 11 6.29 5.09 -6.89
CA THR A 11 5.75 5.55 -5.61
C THR A 11 4.83 6.76 -5.80
N ASN A 12 3.88 6.93 -4.88
CA ASN A 12 3.06 8.14 -4.81
C ASN A 12 3.50 9.08 -3.69
N GLY A 13 4.59 8.77 -2.98
CA GLY A 13 5.08 9.61 -1.90
C GLY A 13 6.30 10.43 -2.32
N ILE A 14 6.21 11.77 -2.21
CA ILE A 14 7.29 12.66 -2.60
C ILE A 14 8.54 12.41 -1.78
N LEU A 15 8.41 12.28 -0.46
CA LEU A 15 9.57 12.02 0.41
C LEU A 15 10.20 10.66 0.13
N HIS A 16 9.38 9.65 -0.14
CA HIS A 16 9.87 8.32 -0.50
C HIS A 16 10.67 8.37 -1.81
N ALA A 17 10.16 9.10 -2.81
CA ALA A 17 10.85 9.25 -4.09
C ALA A 17 12.22 9.89 -3.90
N GLN A 18 12.31 10.97 -3.11
CA GLN A 18 13.57 11.64 -2.83
C GLN A 18 14.58 10.72 -2.14
N ARG A 19 14.14 9.98 -1.14
CA ARG A 19 15.01 9.03 -0.40
C ARG A 19 15.50 7.91 -1.30
N LEU A 20 14.66 7.39 -2.16
CA LEU A 20 15.01 6.32 -3.07
C LEU A 20 16.08 6.78 -4.06
N VAL A 21 15.88 7.95 -4.67
CA VAL A 21 16.83 8.52 -5.64
C VAL A 21 18.18 8.79 -4.96
N ASN A 22 18.16 9.33 -3.74
CA ASN A 22 19.39 9.60 -2.99
C ASN A 22 20.19 8.32 -2.65
N LYS A 23 19.51 7.18 -2.57
CA LYS A 23 20.14 5.88 -2.34
C LYS A 23 20.55 5.17 -3.63
N GLY A 24 20.37 5.80 -4.78
CA GLY A 24 20.74 5.24 -6.07
C GLY A 24 19.69 4.39 -6.75
N PHE A 25 18.44 4.34 -6.23
CA PHE A 25 17.35 3.62 -6.87
C PHE A 25 16.79 4.41 -8.05
N ARG A 26 16.35 3.66 -9.06
CA ARG A 26 15.57 4.22 -10.14
C ARG A 26 14.11 4.30 -9.69
N ALA A 27 13.61 5.51 -9.49
CA ALA A 27 12.27 5.72 -8.96
C ALA A 27 11.46 6.65 -9.87
N TYR A 28 10.20 6.27 -10.08
CA TYR A 28 9.20 7.08 -10.76
C TYR A 28 8.15 7.53 -9.76
N ILE A 29 7.73 8.77 -9.86
CA ILE A 29 6.64 9.29 -9.06
C ILE A 29 5.39 9.43 -9.93
N LEU A 30 4.22 9.13 -9.36
CA LEU A 30 2.96 9.28 -10.08
C LEU A 30 2.65 10.74 -10.34
N GLY A 31 2.04 11.04 -11.51
CA GLY A 31 1.42 12.33 -11.74
C GLY A 31 0.09 12.42 -11.02
N GLY A 32 -0.33 13.63 -10.65
CA GLY A 32 -1.60 13.83 -9.98
C GLY A 32 -1.55 15.02 -9.02
N MET A 33 -2.50 15.06 -8.09
CA MET A 33 -2.61 16.11 -7.09
C MET A 33 -1.86 15.72 -5.82
N LEU A 34 -1.04 16.63 -5.30
CA LEU A 34 -0.38 16.43 -4.02
C LEU A 34 -1.37 16.74 -2.88
N LYS A 35 -1.65 15.73 -2.07
CA LYS A 35 -2.57 15.89 -0.95
C LYS A 35 -1.84 16.52 0.24
N THR A 36 -2.43 17.58 0.80
CA THR A 36 -1.90 18.22 2.00
C THR A 36 -1.99 17.25 3.20
N GLY A 37 -1.01 17.34 4.08
CA GLY A 37 -0.93 16.50 5.29
C GLY A 37 -0.19 15.19 5.07
N THR A 38 -0.56 14.38 4.10
CA THR A 38 0.11 13.11 3.82
C THR A 38 1.24 13.22 2.80
N GLU A 39 1.27 14.30 2.01
CA GLU A 39 2.22 14.51 0.91
C GLU A 39 2.22 13.38 -0.11
N ALA A 40 1.09 12.71 -0.26
CA ALA A 40 0.90 11.66 -1.24
C ALA A 40 0.25 12.22 -2.51
N ILE A 41 0.62 11.64 -3.64
CA ILE A 41 0.00 11.96 -4.93
C ILE A 41 -1.28 11.13 -5.07
N VAL A 42 -2.39 11.80 -5.36
CA VAL A 42 -3.72 11.19 -5.50
C VAL A 42 -4.45 11.75 -6.73
N GLY A 43 -5.66 11.26 -6.94
CA GLY A 43 -6.55 11.75 -7.99
C GLY A 43 -6.57 10.88 -9.24
N ALA A 44 -7.43 11.25 -10.18
CA ALA A 44 -7.67 10.46 -11.39
C ALA A 44 -6.40 10.27 -12.24
N GLY A 45 -5.53 11.28 -12.29
CA GLY A 45 -4.25 11.17 -13.03
C GLY A 45 -3.33 10.13 -12.44
N ALA A 46 -3.27 10.04 -11.11
CA ALA A 46 -2.47 9.03 -10.43
C ALA A 46 -3.01 7.62 -10.68
N VAL A 47 -4.33 7.46 -10.58
CA VAL A 47 -4.98 6.16 -10.84
C VAL A 47 -4.75 5.74 -12.28
N GLN A 48 -4.93 6.63 -13.24
CA GLN A 48 -4.72 6.34 -14.65
C GLN A 48 -3.26 5.97 -14.93
N SER A 49 -2.32 6.69 -14.34
CA SER A 49 -0.89 6.39 -14.45
C SER A 49 -0.58 4.97 -13.98
N LEU A 50 -1.11 4.57 -12.82
CA LEU A 50 -0.92 3.22 -12.30
C LEU A 50 -1.48 2.13 -13.21
N SER A 51 -2.56 2.40 -13.92
CA SER A 51 -3.21 1.41 -14.78
C SER A 51 -2.33 0.93 -15.93
N HIS A 52 -1.26 1.65 -16.26
CA HIS A 52 -0.33 1.28 -17.32
C HIS A 52 0.81 0.38 -16.85
N TYR A 53 0.97 0.19 -15.55
CA TYR A 53 2.05 -0.63 -15.00
C TYR A 53 1.59 -2.06 -14.75
N ASN A 54 2.55 -2.99 -14.83
CA ASN A 54 2.38 -4.37 -14.41
C ASN A 54 3.43 -4.63 -13.32
N PHE A 55 3.02 -4.51 -12.06
CA PHE A 55 3.95 -4.63 -10.95
C PHE A 55 4.17 -6.09 -10.56
N THR A 56 5.41 -6.45 -10.25
CA THR A 56 5.71 -7.71 -9.58
C THR A 56 5.14 -7.71 -8.17
N LYS A 57 5.35 -6.61 -7.45
CA LYS A 57 4.90 -6.47 -6.06
C LYS A 57 4.35 -5.07 -5.83
N ALA A 58 3.30 -4.98 -5.02
CA ALA A 58 2.81 -3.72 -4.49
C ALA A 58 2.78 -3.78 -2.97
N PHE A 59 3.16 -2.67 -2.34
CA PHE A 59 3.12 -2.48 -0.90
C PHE A 59 2.28 -1.27 -0.60
N ILE A 60 1.19 -1.44 0.14
CA ILE A 60 0.34 -0.31 0.54
C ILE A 60 0.20 -0.24 2.04
N GLY A 61 0.11 0.98 2.57
CA GLY A 61 -0.31 1.22 3.95
C GLY A 61 -1.83 1.25 4.05
N ILE A 62 -2.36 0.97 5.24
CA ILE A 62 -3.80 0.95 5.48
C ILE A 62 -4.11 1.45 6.89
N ASN A 63 -5.33 1.93 7.10
CA ASN A 63 -5.74 2.49 8.40
C ASN A 63 -6.58 1.51 9.22
N GLY A 64 -7.25 0.56 8.59
CA GLY A 64 -8.08 -0.42 9.29
C GLY A 64 -8.11 -1.76 8.59
N ILE A 65 -8.20 -2.82 9.37
CA ILE A 65 -8.29 -4.21 8.89
C ILE A 65 -9.36 -4.93 9.69
N THR A 66 -10.39 -5.43 9.02
CA THR A 66 -11.38 -6.33 9.61
C THR A 66 -11.75 -7.42 8.61
N VAL A 67 -12.23 -8.54 9.12
CA VAL A 67 -12.69 -9.63 8.25
C VAL A 67 -13.87 -9.19 7.39
N GLY A 68 -14.82 -8.45 7.99
CA GLY A 68 -16.04 -8.06 7.28
C GLY A 68 -15.85 -6.95 6.25
N GLN A 69 -15.00 -5.96 6.56
CA GLN A 69 -14.81 -4.79 5.69
C GLN A 69 -13.51 -4.82 4.90
N GLY A 70 -12.60 -5.75 5.21
CA GLY A 70 -11.31 -5.83 4.56
C GLY A 70 -10.38 -4.71 4.98
N TYR A 71 -9.63 -4.19 4.01
CA TYR A 71 -8.67 -3.10 4.21
C TYR A 71 -9.37 -1.78 3.96
N THR A 72 -9.30 -0.86 4.94
CA THR A 72 -10.02 0.42 4.87
C THR A 72 -9.10 1.62 5.12
N THR A 73 -9.47 2.76 4.56
CA THR A 73 -8.77 4.03 4.71
C THR A 73 -9.80 5.17 4.73
N PRO A 74 -9.51 6.32 5.36
CA PRO A 74 -10.50 7.39 5.49
C PRO A 74 -10.83 8.12 4.19
N ASP A 75 -9.89 8.21 3.25
CA ASP A 75 -9.98 9.09 2.10
C ASP A 75 -10.26 8.33 0.80
N VAL A 76 -11.27 8.78 0.05
CA VAL A 76 -11.68 8.16 -1.22
C VAL A 76 -10.55 8.21 -2.25
N GLU A 77 -9.85 9.33 -2.38
CA GLU A 77 -8.81 9.46 -3.38
C GLU A 77 -7.59 8.57 -3.07
N GLU A 78 -7.21 8.47 -1.79
CA GLU A 78 -6.17 7.54 -1.38
C GLU A 78 -6.59 6.08 -1.58
N ALA A 79 -7.86 5.77 -1.30
CA ALA A 79 -8.39 4.43 -1.51
C ALA A 79 -8.32 4.02 -2.98
N GLN A 80 -8.62 4.93 -3.91
CA GLN A 80 -8.57 4.65 -5.34
C GLN A 80 -7.15 4.35 -5.81
N VAL A 81 -6.16 5.11 -5.35
CA VAL A 81 -4.75 4.87 -5.69
C VAL A 81 -4.29 3.52 -5.14
N LYS A 82 -4.59 3.23 -3.87
CA LYS A 82 -4.21 1.98 -3.22
C LYS A 82 -4.87 0.77 -3.89
N SER A 83 -6.15 0.88 -4.20
CA SER A 83 -6.89 -0.18 -4.89
C SER A 83 -6.30 -0.47 -6.26
N MET A 84 -5.98 0.56 -7.04
CA MET A 84 -5.38 0.39 -8.36
C MET A 84 -3.98 -0.23 -8.26
N ALA A 85 -3.16 0.20 -7.30
CA ALA A 85 -1.83 -0.37 -7.09
C ALA A 85 -1.91 -1.89 -6.82
N LEU A 86 -2.83 -2.30 -5.95
CA LEU A 86 -3.05 -3.72 -5.68
C LEU A 86 -3.52 -4.46 -6.93
N ARG A 87 -4.47 -3.88 -7.65
CA ARG A 87 -5.03 -4.51 -8.85
C ARG A 87 -3.98 -4.77 -9.92
N GLN A 88 -2.99 -3.90 -10.04
CA GLN A 88 -1.94 -3.99 -11.06
C GLN A 88 -0.73 -4.81 -10.61
N ALA A 89 -0.76 -5.41 -9.43
CA ALA A 89 0.37 -6.17 -8.90
C ALA A 89 0.09 -7.67 -8.90
N TYR A 90 1.15 -8.45 -9.17
CA TYR A 90 1.08 -9.90 -9.07
C TYR A 90 1.08 -10.35 -7.60
N ILE A 91 1.97 -9.80 -6.78
CA ILE A 91 2.03 -10.08 -5.35
C ILE A 91 1.64 -8.80 -4.60
N LYS A 92 0.70 -8.93 -3.66
CA LYS A 92 0.06 -7.80 -3.00
C LYS A 92 0.33 -7.85 -1.50
N TYR A 93 0.91 -6.78 -0.96
CA TYR A 93 1.21 -6.66 0.47
C TYR A 93 0.52 -5.46 1.07
N VAL A 94 -0.05 -5.64 2.26
CA VAL A 94 -0.55 -4.56 3.10
C VAL A 94 0.36 -4.44 4.32
N LEU A 95 0.92 -3.26 4.53
CA LEU A 95 1.77 -2.96 5.68
C LEU A 95 0.93 -2.27 6.74
N ALA A 96 0.82 -2.86 7.91
CA ALA A 96 0.01 -2.31 8.99
C ALA A 96 0.55 -2.74 10.34
N ASP A 97 0.69 -1.80 11.27
CA ASP A 97 1.01 -2.17 12.64
C ASP A 97 -0.20 -2.78 13.34
N SER A 98 0.01 -3.33 14.54
CA SER A 98 -1.02 -4.04 15.29
C SER A 98 -2.25 -3.19 15.61
N SER A 99 -2.09 -1.86 15.70
CA SER A 99 -3.19 -0.96 16.04
C SER A 99 -4.26 -0.86 14.95
N LYS A 100 -3.97 -1.28 13.73
CA LYS A 100 -4.90 -1.19 12.60
C LYS A 100 -5.94 -2.30 12.59
N PHE A 101 -5.66 -3.43 13.25
CA PHE A 101 -6.59 -4.54 13.32
C PHE A 101 -7.83 -4.18 14.16
N GLY A 102 -9.00 -4.53 13.67
CA GLY A 102 -10.26 -4.25 14.34
C GLY A 102 -10.82 -2.86 14.08
N ARG A 103 -10.14 -2.03 13.31
CA ARG A 103 -10.59 -0.69 12.95
C ARG A 103 -11.26 -0.71 11.58
N VAL A 104 -12.30 0.12 11.44
CA VAL A 104 -12.98 0.33 10.15
C VAL A 104 -12.93 1.82 9.84
N SER A 105 -12.36 2.18 8.70
CA SER A 105 -12.38 3.53 8.16
C SER A 105 -13.43 3.65 7.06
N ALA A 106 -13.66 4.87 6.56
CA ALA A 106 -14.82 5.18 5.72
C ALA A 106 -14.86 4.44 4.38
N VAL A 107 -13.70 4.11 3.80
CA VAL A 107 -13.64 3.59 2.43
C VAL A 107 -12.89 2.27 2.39
N THR A 108 -13.47 1.27 1.76
CA THR A 108 -12.83 -0.04 1.55
C THR A 108 -11.91 0.02 0.34
N VAL A 109 -10.67 -0.47 0.54
CA VAL A 109 -9.67 -0.59 -0.53
C VAL A 109 -9.78 -1.94 -1.22
N ALA A 110 -9.88 -3.02 -0.45
CA ALA A 110 -9.94 -4.39 -0.96
C ALA A 110 -10.46 -5.35 0.13
N PRO A 111 -11.01 -6.51 -0.27
CA PRO A 111 -11.32 -7.59 0.67
C PRO A 111 -10.04 -8.12 1.34
N ILE A 112 -10.18 -8.68 2.54
CA ILE A 112 -9.04 -9.11 3.35
C ILE A 112 -8.21 -10.21 2.68
N ASP A 113 -8.82 -11.07 1.89
CA ASP A 113 -8.14 -12.19 1.23
C ASP A 113 -7.35 -11.78 -0.02
N GLN A 114 -7.37 -10.52 -0.40
CA GLN A 114 -6.72 -10.03 -1.62
C GLN A 114 -5.25 -9.65 -1.43
N ALA A 115 -4.72 -9.72 -0.21
CA ALA A 115 -3.33 -9.34 0.04
C ALA A 115 -2.74 -10.15 1.19
N CYS A 116 -1.41 -10.16 1.26
CA CYS A 116 -0.66 -10.65 2.41
C CYS A 116 -0.44 -9.49 3.37
N ILE A 117 -0.75 -9.69 4.64
CA ILE A 117 -0.57 -8.67 5.67
C ILE A 117 0.84 -8.81 6.26
N VAL A 118 1.56 -7.69 6.33
CA VAL A 118 2.84 -7.60 7.04
C VAL A 118 2.63 -6.68 8.25
N THR A 119 2.81 -7.21 9.44
CA THR A 119 2.57 -6.49 10.69
C THR A 119 3.70 -6.74 11.69
N ASP A 120 3.83 -5.87 12.69
CA ASP A 120 4.76 -6.06 13.80
C ASP A 120 4.26 -7.10 14.79
N HIS A 121 2.95 -7.14 15.05
CA HIS A 121 2.32 -8.07 15.98
C HIS A 121 0.87 -8.31 15.58
N LEU A 122 0.50 -9.58 15.44
CA LEU A 122 -0.88 -9.96 15.13
C LEU A 122 -1.67 -10.08 16.44
N PRO A 123 -2.65 -9.19 16.69
CA PRO A 123 -3.36 -9.18 17.97
C PRO A 123 -4.36 -10.32 18.13
N ASP A 124 -4.85 -10.89 17.03
CA ASP A 124 -5.84 -11.96 17.04
C ASP A 124 -5.48 -13.00 15.97
N LYS A 125 -5.14 -14.20 16.40
CA LYS A 125 -4.72 -15.27 15.49
C LYS A 125 -5.81 -15.73 14.53
N SER A 126 -7.08 -15.43 14.82
CA SER A 126 -8.19 -15.82 13.94
C SER A 126 -8.11 -15.16 12.55
N TYR A 127 -7.40 -14.04 12.41
CA TYR A 127 -7.17 -13.42 11.12
C TYR A 127 -6.44 -14.33 10.14
N ARG A 128 -5.63 -15.29 10.64
CA ARG A 128 -4.90 -16.24 9.78
C ARG A 128 -5.82 -17.15 8.98
N LYS A 129 -7.06 -17.28 9.37
CA LYS A 129 -8.07 -18.04 8.61
C LYS A 129 -8.50 -17.31 7.33
N HIS A 130 -8.23 -16.01 7.24
CA HIS A 130 -8.74 -15.15 6.17
C HIS A 130 -7.66 -14.55 5.29
N ALA A 131 -6.42 -14.49 5.76
CA ALA A 131 -5.31 -13.92 5.02
C ALA A 131 -3.99 -14.54 5.45
N VAL A 132 -3.01 -14.50 4.54
CA VAL A 132 -1.61 -14.82 4.88
C VAL A 132 -1.05 -13.63 5.64
N ILE A 133 -0.45 -13.89 6.80
CA ILE A 133 0.07 -12.84 7.67
C ILE A 133 1.51 -13.14 8.03
N LYS A 134 2.38 -12.14 7.87
CA LYS A 134 3.78 -12.19 8.27
C LYS A 134 4.02 -11.20 9.39
N GLU A 135 4.55 -11.68 10.50
CA GLU A 135 4.97 -10.83 11.60
C GLU A 135 6.45 -10.52 11.44
N VAL A 136 6.81 -9.24 11.50
CA VAL A 136 8.18 -8.76 11.31
C VAL A 136 8.54 -7.75 12.38
N GLU A 137 9.84 -7.62 12.69
CA GLU A 137 10.32 -6.60 13.61
C GLU A 137 10.59 -5.31 12.87
N GLY A 138 10.40 -4.19 13.55
CA GLY A 138 10.78 -2.87 13.06
C GLY A 138 9.88 -2.30 11.98
N LEU A 139 8.64 -2.75 11.94
CA LEU A 139 7.67 -2.21 10.98
C LEU A 139 7.30 -0.78 11.32
#